data_2ad5b87b22837398700134cd184efc6f
#
_entry.id   2ad5b87b22837398700134cd184efc6f
#
_cell.length_a   1.000
_cell.length_b   1.000
_cell.length_c   1.000
_cell.angle_alpha   90.00
_cell.angle_beta   90.00
_cell.angle_gamma   90.00
#
_symmetry.space_group_name_H-M   'P 1'
#
loop_
_entity.id
_entity.type
_entity.pdbx_description
1 polymer ?
#
loop_
_entity_poly.entity_id
_entity_poly.type
_entity_poly.pdbx_seq_one_letter_code
_entity_poly.pdbx_strand_id
1 'polypeptide(L)'
;YKADKKKILTAMGAKQFYIWNSLNGKDFHNDLLYIQNFFISHKIVTGYNSNNYDKIMLILLLYNAKYVTPEGYHYKEKMNLTDFMFRHSQKCINFGNGYLYTLGINKSFNIPFTNYDIQKILYLDKSFTSLKQVAIILKWYRIQDLPIHYLANIDEDDIETIMDYNVNDDLITLTLKRTVKDEIDLRDDITSEFGI
;
A
#
# COMPACT_ATOMS: atom_id res chain seq x y z
N TYR A 1 10.62 9.72 23.34
CA TYR A 1 10.99 9.13 22.03
C TYR A 1 9.75 8.83 21.17
N LYS A 2 8.75 8.04 21.68
CA LYS A 2 7.50 7.74 20.94
C LYS A 2 6.68 8.99 20.61
N ALA A 3 6.57 9.93 21.53
CA ALA A 3 5.85 11.19 21.33
C ALA A 3 6.51 12.12 20.30
N ASP A 4 7.83 12.16 20.28
CA ASP A 4 8.58 12.98 19.33
C ASP A 4 8.49 12.42 17.91
N LYS A 5 8.55 11.10 17.75
CA LYS A 5 8.39 10.43 16.48
C LYS A 5 7.00 10.65 15.87
N LYS A 6 5.94 10.53 16.65
CA LYS A 6 4.57 10.83 16.22
C LYS A 6 4.42 12.27 15.73
N LYS A 7 5.06 13.25 16.42
CA LYS A 7 5.08 14.65 15.99
C LYS A 7 5.79 14.84 14.64
N ILE A 8 6.93 14.17 14.42
CA ILE A 8 7.68 14.24 13.17
C ILE A 8 6.83 13.70 12.02
N LEU A 9 6.23 12.52 12.17
CA LEU A 9 5.38 11.91 11.16
C LEU A 9 4.15 12.79 10.84
N THR A 10 3.53 13.38 11.82
CA THR A 10 2.40 14.31 11.63
C THR A 10 2.84 15.59 10.91
N ALA A 11 4.01 16.13 11.23
CA ALA A 11 4.58 17.30 10.54
C ALA A 11 4.91 17.02 9.07
N MET A 12 5.21 15.76 8.73
CA MET A 12 5.43 15.30 7.34
C MET A 12 4.13 14.99 6.58
N GLY A 13 2.97 15.15 7.21
CA GLY A 13 1.67 14.85 6.62
C GLY A 13 1.37 13.35 6.52
N ALA A 14 2.16 12.49 7.15
CA ALA A 14 1.90 11.06 7.17
C ALA A 14 0.63 10.74 7.97
N LYS A 15 -0.23 9.91 7.41
CA LYS A 15 -1.39 9.35 8.09
C LYS A 15 -1.23 7.85 8.19
N GLN A 16 -1.53 7.30 9.35
CA GLN A 16 -1.44 5.89 9.65
C GLN A 16 -2.82 5.37 9.98
N PHE A 17 -3.16 4.23 9.41
CA PHE A 17 -4.43 3.56 9.62
C PHE A 17 -4.16 2.12 10.05
N TYR A 18 -5.01 1.61 10.93
CA TYR A 18 -4.88 0.27 11.48
C TYR A 18 -6.14 -0.56 11.25
N ILE A 19 -5.92 -1.78 10.80
CA ILE A 19 -6.91 -2.85 10.92
C ILE A 19 -6.19 -3.97 11.65
N TRP A 20 -6.52 -4.16 12.90
CA TRP A 20 -5.78 -5.08 13.75
C TRP A 20 -6.71 -5.83 14.72
N ASN A 21 -6.38 -7.09 14.96
CA ASN A 21 -7.09 -7.96 15.87
C ASN A 21 -6.12 -8.41 16.95
N SER A 22 -6.46 -8.24 18.23
CA SER A 22 -5.60 -8.73 19.30
C SER A 22 -5.51 -10.27 19.21
N LEU A 23 -4.36 -10.82 19.59
CA LEU A 23 -4.14 -12.28 19.62
C LEU A 23 -5.22 -13.04 20.43
N ASN A 24 -5.86 -12.35 21.38
CA ASN A 24 -6.93 -12.89 22.21
C ASN A 24 -8.33 -12.73 21.61
N GLY A 25 -8.45 -12.10 20.42
CA GLY A 25 -9.73 -11.83 19.76
C GLY A 25 -10.68 -10.90 20.52
N LYS A 26 -10.20 -10.24 21.61
CA LYS A 26 -11.03 -9.37 22.46
C LYS A 26 -11.08 -7.93 21.99
N ASP A 27 -10.01 -7.46 21.35
CA ASP A 27 -9.91 -6.08 20.89
C ASP A 27 -9.69 -6.08 19.37
N PHE A 28 -10.54 -5.37 18.68
CA PHE A 28 -10.42 -5.12 17.25
C PHE A 28 -10.36 -3.64 16.99
N HIS A 29 -9.27 -3.18 16.38
CA HIS A 29 -9.14 -1.82 15.91
C HIS A 29 -9.47 -1.76 14.41
N ASN A 30 -10.39 -0.90 14.03
CA ASN A 30 -10.92 -0.84 12.68
C ASN A 30 -10.97 0.59 12.13
N ASP A 31 -9.94 0.95 11.38
CA ASP A 31 -9.88 2.21 10.65
C ASP A 31 -10.45 2.10 9.23
N LEU A 32 -11.17 1.04 8.88
CA LEU A 32 -11.65 0.78 7.53
C LEU A 32 -12.43 1.95 6.92
N LEU A 33 -13.29 2.59 7.70
CA LEU A 33 -14.05 3.75 7.25
C LEU A 33 -13.15 4.97 6.97
N TYR A 34 -12.13 5.18 7.81
CA TYR A 34 -11.15 6.26 7.60
C TYR A 34 -10.29 6.00 6.36
N ILE A 35 -9.89 4.75 6.13
CA ILE A 35 -9.17 4.33 4.92
C ILE A 35 -10.01 4.60 3.68
N GLN A 36 -11.28 4.19 3.68
CA GLN A 36 -12.20 4.43 2.57
C GLN A 36 -12.33 5.93 2.26
N ASN A 37 -12.60 6.75 3.26
CA ASN A 37 -12.75 8.19 3.09
C ASN A 37 -11.44 8.83 2.59
N PHE A 38 -10.30 8.37 3.07
CA PHE A 38 -9.00 8.85 2.62
C PHE A 38 -8.80 8.59 1.12
N PHE A 39 -9.02 7.36 0.64
CA PHE A 39 -8.82 7.03 -0.77
C PHE A 39 -9.90 7.61 -1.70
N ILE A 40 -11.14 7.79 -1.22
CA ILE A 40 -12.19 8.49 -1.97
C ILE A 40 -11.83 9.98 -2.14
N SER A 41 -11.20 10.60 -1.15
CA SER A 41 -10.81 12.02 -1.20
C SER A 41 -9.52 12.28 -2.00
N HIS A 42 -8.71 11.25 -2.26
CA HIS A 42 -7.44 11.35 -2.97
C HIS A 42 -7.54 10.67 -4.34
N LYS A 43 -7.63 11.48 -5.40
CA LYS A 43 -7.80 10.97 -6.77
C LYS A 43 -6.57 10.25 -7.33
N ILE A 44 -5.40 10.56 -6.80
CA ILE A 44 -4.10 10.02 -7.26
C ILE A 44 -3.37 9.41 -6.07
N VAL A 45 -3.00 8.16 -6.22
CA VAL A 45 -2.14 7.42 -5.29
C VAL A 45 -0.86 7.08 -6.02
N THR A 46 0.27 7.31 -5.40
CA THR A 46 1.58 7.02 -5.98
C THR A 46 2.28 5.96 -5.15
N GLY A 47 2.84 4.95 -5.80
CA GLY A 47 3.61 3.90 -5.16
C GLY A 47 4.78 3.44 -6.04
N TYR A 48 5.60 2.58 -5.49
CA TYR A 48 6.70 1.92 -6.20
C TYR A 48 6.39 0.42 -6.32
N ASN A 49 6.35 -0.12 -7.53
CA ASN A 49 5.87 -1.49 -7.81
C ASN A 49 4.47 -1.78 -7.27
N SER A 50 3.69 -0.73 -7.06
CA SER A 50 2.41 -0.79 -6.35
C SER A 50 1.30 -1.51 -7.14
N ASN A 51 1.43 -1.61 -8.46
CA ASN A 51 0.47 -2.34 -9.30
C ASN A 51 0.45 -3.85 -8.99
N ASN A 52 1.55 -4.40 -8.50
CA ASN A 52 1.68 -5.83 -8.24
C ASN A 52 1.21 -6.26 -6.85
N TYR A 53 1.12 -5.33 -5.89
CA TYR A 53 0.73 -5.65 -4.53
C TYR A 53 -0.20 -4.61 -3.90
N ASP A 54 0.28 -3.39 -3.62
CA ASP A 54 -0.44 -2.39 -2.82
C ASP A 54 -1.80 -2.02 -3.41
N LYS A 55 -1.83 -1.75 -4.72
CA LYS A 55 -3.08 -1.46 -5.44
C LYS A 55 -4.08 -2.61 -5.33
N ILE A 56 -3.61 -3.86 -5.43
CA ILE A 56 -4.46 -5.04 -5.36
C ILE A 56 -5.05 -5.17 -3.97
N MET A 57 -4.22 -5.02 -2.93
CA MET A 57 -4.66 -5.09 -1.54
C MET A 57 -5.64 -3.99 -1.19
N LEU A 58 -5.41 -2.77 -1.68
CA LEU A 58 -6.35 -1.64 -1.52
C LEU A 58 -7.69 -1.91 -2.22
N ILE A 59 -7.68 -2.39 -3.45
CA ILE A 59 -8.91 -2.75 -4.18
C ILE A 59 -9.68 -3.81 -3.41
N LEU A 60 -9.01 -4.86 -2.93
CA LEU A 60 -9.63 -5.91 -2.14
C LEU A 60 -10.27 -5.36 -0.87
N LEU A 61 -9.55 -4.53 -0.14
CA LEU A 61 -10.02 -3.92 1.10
C LEU A 61 -11.26 -3.05 0.84
N LEU A 62 -11.17 -2.14 -0.13
CA LEU A 62 -12.26 -1.21 -0.44
C LEU A 62 -13.49 -1.92 -1.01
N TYR A 63 -13.30 -2.91 -1.90
CA TYR A 63 -14.40 -3.70 -2.46
C TYR A 63 -15.13 -4.52 -1.40
N ASN A 64 -14.41 -5.10 -0.45
CA ASN A 64 -14.97 -5.97 0.57
C ASN A 64 -15.46 -5.23 1.82
N ALA A 65 -15.17 -3.95 1.96
CA ALA A 65 -15.52 -3.16 3.15
C ALA A 65 -17.01 -3.26 3.52
N LYS A 66 -17.90 -3.28 2.52
CA LYS A 66 -19.35 -3.43 2.71
C LYS A 66 -19.80 -4.79 3.28
N TYR A 67 -18.89 -5.77 3.32
CA TYR A 67 -19.15 -7.11 3.85
C TYR A 67 -18.52 -7.32 5.23
N VAL A 68 -17.93 -6.29 5.81
CA VAL A 68 -17.23 -6.33 7.09
C VAL A 68 -18.08 -5.70 8.18
N THR A 69 -18.28 -6.41 9.29
CA THR A 69 -18.96 -5.87 10.47
C THR A 69 -18.07 -4.89 11.23
N PRO A 70 -18.62 -4.06 12.13
CA PRO A 70 -17.81 -3.17 12.97
C PRO A 70 -16.72 -3.90 13.77
N GLU A 71 -16.98 -5.17 14.14
CA GLU A 71 -16.06 -6.04 14.88
C GLU A 71 -15.04 -6.72 13.97
N GLY A 72 -15.02 -6.39 12.67
CA GLY A 72 -14.04 -6.89 11.71
C GLY A 72 -14.30 -8.28 11.17
N TYR A 73 -15.53 -8.78 11.26
CA TYR A 73 -15.90 -10.06 10.67
C TYR A 73 -16.43 -9.90 9.25
N HIS A 74 -15.80 -10.60 8.30
CA HIS A 74 -16.21 -10.63 6.89
C HIS A 74 -17.29 -11.71 6.70
N TYR A 75 -18.57 -11.31 6.71
CA TYR A 75 -19.69 -12.27 6.78
C TYR A 75 -19.87 -13.13 5.52
N LYS A 76 -19.39 -12.72 4.36
CA LYS A 76 -19.41 -13.56 3.15
C LYS A 76 -18.36 -14.67 3.20
N GLU A 77 -17.15 -14.33 3.64
CA GLU A 77 -16.03 -15.27 3.71
C GLU A 77 -16.00 -16.04 5.03
N LYS A 78 -16.85 -15.66 5.99
CA LYS A 78 -16.99 -16.29 7.33
C LYS A 78 -15.66 -16.35 8.09
N MET A 79 -14.89 -15.27 8.06
CA MET A 79 -13.60 -15.13 8.74
C MET A 79 -13.35 -13.69 9.17
N ASN A 80 -12.33 -13.45 9.98
CA ASN A 80 -11.90 -12.12 10.32
C ASN A 80 -11.29 -11.41 9.10
N LEU A 81 -11.42 -10.06 9.05
CA LEU A 81 -10.88 -9.26 7.95
C LEU A 81 -9.35 -9.40 7.85
N THR A 82 -8.66 -9.49 8.98
CA THR A 82 -7.20 -9.70 9.03
C THR A 82 -6.81 -11.02 8.37
N ASP A 83 -7.50 -12.12 8.68
CA ASP A 83 -7.26 -13.44 8.08
C ASP A 83 -7.58 -13.42 6.58
N PHE A 84 -8.67 -12.75 6.21
CA PHE A 84 -9.04 -12.55 4.80
C PHE A 84 -7.93 -11.82 4.05
N MET A 85 -7.48 -10.68 4.56
CA MET A 85 -6.44 -9.88 3.92
C MET A 85 -5.11 -10.63 3.86
N PHE A 86 -4.72 -11.34 4.93
CA PHE A 86 -3.51 -12.16 4.94
C PHE A 86 -3.55 -13.27 3.87
N ARG A 87 -4.65 -14.01 3.78
CA ARG A 87 -4.83 -15.06 2.75
C ARG A 87 -4.67 -14.50 1.33
N HIS A 88 -5.25 -13.33 1.07
CA HIS A 88 -5.15 -12.68 -0.23
C HIS A 88 -3.77 -12.08 -0.48
N SER A 89 -3.10 -11.58 0.54
CA SER A 89 -1.72 -11.11 0.47
C SER A 89 -0.78 -12.22 -0.02
N GLN A 90 -0.87 -13.42 0.55
CA GLN A 90 -0.06 -14.56 0.13
C GLN A 90 -0.29 -14.93 -1.35
N LYS A 91 -1.53 -14.89 -1.82
CA LYS A 91 -1.85 -15.12 -3.23
C LYS A 91 -1.33 -13.99 -4.12
N CYS A 92 -1.44 -12.75 -3.67
CA CYS A 92 -0.93 -11.59 -4.39
C CYS A 92 0.58 -11.66 -4.60
N ILE A 93 1.34 -12.05 -3.58
CA ILE A 93 2.80 -12.25 -3.66
C ILE A 93 3.15 -13.28 -4.76
N ASN A 94 2.37 -14.36 -4.87
CA ASN A 94 2.65 -15.42 -5.85
C ASN A 94 2.20 -15.09 -7.28
N PHE A 95 1.12 -14.33 -7.46
CA PHE A 95 0.49 -14.09 -8.77
C PHE A 95 0.61 -12.65 -9.28
N GLY A 96 1.01 -11.72 -8.43
CA GLY A 96 1.11 -10.29 -8.76
C GLY A 96 -0.17 -9.74 -9.39
N ASN A 97 0.00 -8.91 -10.39
CA ASN A 97 -1.11 -8.22 -11.08
C ASN A 97 -2.15 -9.18 -11.68
N GLY A 98 -1.75 -10.40 -12.05
CA GLY A 98 -2.65 -11.43 -12.53
C GLY A 98 -3.70 -11.88 -11.53
N TYR A 99 -3.45 -11.65 -10.23
CA TYR A 99 -4.37 -12.07 -9.18
C TYR A 99 -5.74 -11.36 -9.22
N LEU A 100 -5.79 -10.09 -9.59
CA LEU A 100 -7.07 -9.37 -9.74
C LEU A 100 -8.02 -10.04 -10.72
N TYR A 101 -7.50 -10.62 -11.80
CA TYR A 101 -8.33 -11.32 -12.79
C TYR A 101 -8.95 -12.60 -12.23
N THR A 102 -8.29 -13.25 -11.26
CA THR A 102 -8.79 -14.48 -10.64
C THR A 102 -9.89 -14.23 -9.62
N LEU A 103 -9.99 -12.99 -9.10
CA LEU A 103 -10.92 -12.65 -8.03
C LEU A 103 -12.35 -12.34 -8.51
N GLY A 104 -12.57 -12.27 -9.82
CA GLY A 104 -13.88 -11.89 -10.35
C GLY A 104 -14.33 -10.50 -9.88
N ILE A 105 -13.41 -9.67 -9.39
CA ILE A 105 -13.68 -8.27 -9.11
C ILE A 105 -13.93 -7.62 -10.46
N ASN A 106 -15.19 -7.48 -10.79
CA ASN A 106 -15.66 -7.02 -12.08
C ASN A 106 -15.00 -5.68 -12.44
N LYS A 107 -14.75 -5.49 -13.73
CA LYS A 107 -14.42 -4.18 -14.35
C LYS A 107 -15.41 -3.07 -13.97
N SER A 108 -16.55 -3.42 -13.37
CA SER A 108 -17.56 -2.50 -12.83
C SER A 108 -17.22 -1.93 -11.45
N PHE A 109 -16.23 -2.44 -10.72
CA PHE A 109 -15.77 -1.81 -9.50
C PHE A 109 -14.99 -0.54 -9.86
N ASN A 110 -15.64 0.59 -9.67
CA ASN A 110 -15.02 1.88 -9.92
C ASN A 110 -13.98 2.14 -8.79
N ILE A 111 -12.71 1.98 -9.14
CA ILE A 111 -11.61 2.30 -8.23
C ILE A 111 -11.62 3.82 -8.03
N PRO A 112 -11.72 4.31 -6.78
CA PRO A 112 -11.90 5.75 -6.54
C PRO A 112 -10.63 6.58 -6.79
N PHE A 113 -9.53 5.96 -7.21
CA PHE A 113 -8.25 6.63 -7.43
C PHE A 113 -7.51 6.11 -8.66
N THR A 114 -6.65 6.94 -9.21
CA THR A 114 -5.65 6.55 -10.22
C THR A 114 -4.36 6.16 -9.50
N ASN A 115 -3.80 4.98 -9.81
CA ASN A 115 -2.53 4.53 -9.24
C ASN A 115 -1.37 4.82 -10.18
N TYR A 116 -0.46 5.66 -9.72
CA TYR A 116 0.82 5.94 -10.40
C TYR A 116 1.90 5.03 -9.83
N ASP A 117 2.30 4.03 -10.61
CA ASP A 117 3.40 3.14 -10.26
C ASP A 117 4.71 3.68 -10.86
N ILE A 118 5.53 4.32 -10.02
CA ILE A 118 6.77 4.98 -10.48
C ILE A 118 7.74 3.99 -11.10
N GLN A 119 7.81 2.75 -10.61
CA GLN A 119 8.68 1.74 -11.19
C GLN A 119 8.32 1.52 -12.68
N LYS A 120 7.04 1.39 -12.99
CA LYS A 120 6.56 1.18 -14.37
C LYS A 120 6.80 2.40 -15.24
N ILE A 121 6.60 3.59 -14.70
CA ILE A 121 6.87 4.84 -15.42
C ILE A 121 8.34 4.92 -15.83
N LEU A 122 9.28 4.58 -14.95
CA LEU A 122 10.71 4.72 -15.22
C LEU A 122 11.27 3.56 -16.04
N TYR A 123 10.84 2.33 -15.81
CA TYR A 123 11.53 1.15 -16.31
C TYR A 123 10.74 0.33 -17.32
N LEU A 124 9.53 0.74 -17.70
CA LEU A 124 8.72 0.11 -18.77
C LEU A 124 8.63 -1.43 -18.67
N ASP A 125 8.37 -1.98 -17.50
CA ASP A 125 8.27 -3.41 -17.23
C ASP A 125 9.53 -4.26 -17.56
N LYS A 126 10.63 -3.64 -17.98
CA LYS A 126 11.83 -4.36 -18.48
C LYS A 126 12.97 -4.50 -17.46
N SER A 127 12.93 -3.81 -16.35
CA SER A 127 13.95 -3.95 -15.31
C SER A 127 13.34 -4.08 -13.91
N PHE A 128 13.85 -5.07 -13.17
CA PHE A 128 13.48 -5.26 -11.77
C PHE A 128 14.45 -4.49 -10.87
N THR A 129 14.24 -3.19 -10.77
CA THR A 129 14.95 -2.38 -9.78
C THR A 129 14.15 -2.39 -8.49
N SER A 130 14.71 -2.87 -7.41
CA SER A 130 14.04 -2.81 -6.09
C SER A 130 14.06 -1.40 -5.52
N LEU A 131 13.11 -1.08 -4.62
CA LEU A 131 13.12 0.21 -3.93
C LEU A 131 14.42 0.43 -3.13
N LYS A 132 15.01 -0.65 -2.61
CA LYS A 132 16.32 -0.62 -1.94
C LYS A 132 17.46 -0.19 -2.88
N GLN A 133 17.47 -0.68 -4.12
CA GLN A 133 18.44 -0.23 -5.13
C GLN A 133 18.24 1.25 -5.49
N VAL A 134 16.99 1.67 -5.60
CA VAL A 134 16.65 3.10 -5.79
C VAL A 134 17.15 3.93 -4.61
N ALA A 135 16.97 3.48 -3.38
CA ALA A 135 17.47 4.16 -2.18
C ALA A 135 18.99 4.34 -2.22
N ILE A 136 19.73 3.32 -2.70
CA ILE A 136 21.19 3.42 -2.89
C ILE A 136 21.54 4.49 -3.93
N ILE A 137 20.84 4.50 -5.07
CA ILE A 137 21.07 5.50 -6.14
C ILE A 137 20.78 6.91 -5.65
N LEU A 138 19.71 7.09 -4.89
CA LEU A 138 19.33 8.37 -4.26
C LEU A 138 20.25 8.78 -3.11
N LYS A 139 21.23 7.94 -2.72
CA LYS A 139 22.08 8.14 -1.54
C LYS A 139 21.25 8.35 -0.27
N TRP A 140 20.18 7.56 -0.14
CA TRP A 140 19.27 7.65 1.00
C TRP A 140 20.00 7.26 2.28
N TYR A 141 19.76 8.00 3.35
CA TYR A 141 20.51 7.86 4.61
C TYR A 141 20.18 6.59 5.39
N ARG A 142 19.04 5.93 5.11
CA ARG A 142 18.54 4.79 5.85
C ARG A 142 18.07 3.68 4.90
N ILE A 143 18.98 2.79 4.54
CA ILE A 143 18.67 1.64 3.71
C ILE A 143 18.37 0.46 4.64
N GLN A 144 17.19 -0.16 4.46
CA GLN A 144 16.72 -1.22 5.34
C GLN A 144 16.22 -2.43 4.54
N ASP A 145 16.34 -3.60 5.15
CA ASP A 145 15.61 -4.80 4.74
C ASP A 145 14.28 -4.90 5.50
N LEU A 146 13.37 -5.72 5.00
CA LEU A 146 12.12 -6.01 5.70
C LEU A 146 12.43 -6.50 7.12
N PRO A 147 11.96 -5.80 8.16
CA PRO A 147 12.39 -6.08 9.53
C PRO A 147 11.87 -7.41 10.07
N ILE A 148 10.74 -7.88 9.54
CA ILE A 148 10.06 -9.10 9.97
C ILE A 148 9.70 -9.88 8.71
N HIS A 149 10.00 -11.18 8.72
CA HIS A 149 9.68 -12.03 7.58
C HIS A 149 8.18 -12.06 7.32
N TYR A 150 7.77 -11.94 6.06
CA TYR A 150 6.35 -11.81 5.64
C TYR A 150 5.45 -13.01 6.01
N LEU A 151 6.02 -14.14 6.43
CA LEU A 151 5.31 -15.31 6.97
C LEU A 151 5.36 -15.40 8.49
N ALA A 152 6.06 -14.49 9.17
CA ALA A 152 6.12 -14.51 10.62
C ALA A 152 4.79 -14.04 11.23
N ASN A 153 4.49 -14.55 12.40
CA ASN A 153 3.44 -13.99 13.23
C ASN A 153 3.92 -12.62 13.74
N ILE A 154 3.03 -11.64 13.69
CA ILE A 154 3.28 -10.27 14.13
C ILE A 154 2.58 -10.08 15.46
N ASP A 155 3.27 -9.54 16.44
CA ASP A 155 2.69 -9.12 17.73
C ASP A 155 2.61 -7.58 17.84
N GLU A 156 2.11 -7.10 18.98
CA GLU A 156 1.92 -5.65 19.18
C GLU A 156 3.25 -4.87 19.19
N ASP A 157 4.31 -5.48 19.67
CA ASP A 157 5.64 -4.85 19.75
C ASP A 157 6.27 -4.68 18.36
N ASP A 158 5.88 -5.53 17.42
CA ASP A 158 6.34 -5.48 16.03
C ASP A 158 5.71 -4.34 15.23
N ILE A 159 4.53 -3.87 15.60
CA ILE A 159 3.75 -2.87 14.85
C ILE A 159 4.56 -1.58 14.63
N GLU A 160 5.21 -1.08 15.67
CA GLU A 160 5.99 0.16 15.56
C GLU A 160 7.17 0.00 14.57
N THR A 161 7.81 -1.15 14.59
CA THR A 161 8.94 -1.48 13.70
C THR A 161 8.50 -1.56 12.25
N ILE A 162 7.38 -2.24 11.98
CA ILE A 162 6.80 -2.34 10.63
C ILE A 162 6.37 -0.98 10.11
N MET A 163 5.75 -0.17 10.95
CA MET A 163 5.30 1.16 10.55
C MET A 163 6.46 2.10 10.24
N ASP A 164 7.53 2.02 11.00
CA ASP A 164 8.75 2.77 10.73
C ASP A 164 9.38 2.40 9.39
N TYR A 165 9.39 1.11 9.10
CA TYR A 165 9.84 0.59 7.82
C TYR A 165 8.98 1.13 6.67
N ASN A 166 7.65 1.03 6.78
CA ASN A 166 6.73 1.51 5.75
C ASN A 166 6.87 3.02 5.51
N VAL A 167 6.99 3.83 6.58
CA VAL A 167 7.21 5.28 6.43
C VAL A 167 8.53 5.57 5.72
N ASN A 168 9.58 4.81 6.00
CA ASN A 168 10.85 4.98 5.31
C ASN A 168 10.73 4.66 3.81
N ASP A 169 10.02 3.61 3.44
CA ASP A 169 9.75 3.25 2.04
C ASP A 169 8.89 4.31 1.32
N ASP A 170 7.88 4.85 2.00
CA ASP A 170 7.07 5.96 1.48
C ASP A 170 7.92 7.22 1.22
N LEU A 171 8.85 7.54 2.12
CA LEU A 171 9.74 8.69 1.97
C LEU A 171 10.73 8.51 0.82
N ILE A 172 11.27 7.31 0.62
CA ILE A 172 12.12 6.97 -0.52
C ILE A 172 11.31 7.15 -1.82
N THR A 173 10.10 6.61 -1.87
CA THR A 173 9.19 6.72 -3.01
C THR A 173 8.83 8.18 -3.32
N LEU A 174 8.52 8.98 -2.31
CA LEU A 174 8.24 10.41 -2.45
C LEU A 174 9.45 11.19 -2.97
N THR A 175 10.64 10.87 -2.46
CA THR A 175 11.88 11.50 -2.92
C THR A 175 12.17 11.13 -4.37
N LEU A 176 12.03 9.85 -4.73
CA LEU A 176 12.14 9.41 -6.12
C LEU A 176 11.17 10.18 -7.02
N LYS A 177 9.88 10.24 -6.66
CA LYS A 177 8.86 10.98 -7.42
C LYS A 177 9.26 12.42 -7.66
N ARG A 178 9.83 13.09 -6.65
CA ARG A 178 10.30 14.48 -6.79
C ARG A 178 11.52 14.60 -7.72
N THR A 179 12.42 13.62 -7.64
CA THR A 179 13.64 13.60 -8.46
C THR A 179 13.33 13.38 -9.94
N VAL A 180 12.31 12.56 -10.24
CA VAL A 180 11.91 12.22 -11.63
C VAL A 180 10.63 12.95 -12.07
N LYS A 181 10.36 14.10 -11.48
CA LYS A 181 9.13 14.85 -11.76
C LYS A 181 9.02 15.25 -13.22
N ASP A 182 10.10 15.73 -13.81
CA ASP A 182 10.12 16.20 -15.18
C ASP A 182 9.85 15.06 -16.19
N GLU A 183 10.34 13.86 -15.91
CA GLU A 183 10.06 12.66 -16.71
C GLU A 183 8.60 12.21 -16.59
N ILE A 184 7.99 12.37 -15.40
CA ILE A 184 6.57 12.08 -15.19
C ILE A 184 5.72 13.10 -15.95
N ASP A 185 6.00 14.39 -15.78
CA ASP A 185 5.28 15.48 -16.45
C ASP A 185 5.34 15.32 -17.97
N LEU A 186 6.52 15.04 -18.53
CA LEU A 186 6.68 14.79 -19.97
C LEU A 186 5.81 13.62 -20.47
N ARG A 187 5.68 12.55 -19.70
CA ARG A 187 4.83 11.42 -20.08
C ARG A 187 3.36 11.75 -20.02
N ASP A 188 2.94 12.50 -18.99
CA ASP A 188 1.56 12.96 -18.86
C ASP A 188 1.20 13.89 -20.03
N ASP A 189 2.11 14.77 -20.45
CA ASP A 189 1.94 15.65 -21.62
C ASP A 189 1.80 14.83 -22.92
N ILE A 190 2.70 13.87 -23.16
CA ILE A 190 2.64 12.98 -24.33
C ILE A 190 1.33 12.17 -24.33
N THR A 191 0.93 11.61 -23.17
CA THR A 191 -0.32 10.86 -23.07
C THR A 191 -1.53 11.75 -23.36
N SER A 192 -1.52 12.98 -22.87
CA SER A 192 -2.60 13.95 -23.11
C SER A 192 -2.68 14.39 -24.59
N GLU A 193 -1.53 14.57 -25.23
CA GLU A 193 -1.48 15.04 -26.63
C GLU A 193 -1.79 13.94 -27.64
N PHE A 194 -1.27 12.74 -27.41
CA PHE A 194 -1.34 11.64 -28.40
C PHE A 194 -2.32 10.53 -28.00
N GLY A 195 -2.89 10.54 -26.81
CA GLY A 195 -3.88 9.53 -26.36
C GLY A 195 -3.29 8.14 -26.15
N ILE A 196 -2.00 8.04 -25.81
CA ILE A 196 -1.25 6.77 -25.63
C ILE A 196 -0.85 6.53 -24.18
#